data_b070550c3cd81ec9c9bb94707086758b
#
_entry.id   b070550c3cd81ec9c9bb94707086758b
#
_cell.length_a   1.000
_cell.length_b   1.000
_cell.length_c   1.000
_cell.angle_alpha   90.00
_cell.angle_beta   90.00
_cell.angle_gamma   90.00
#
_symmetry.space_group_name_H-M   'P 1'
#
loop_
_entity.id
_entity.type
_entity.pdbx_description
1 polymer ?
#
loop_
_entity_poly.entity_id
_entity_poly.type
_entity_poly.pdbx_seq_one_letter_code
_entity_poly.pdbx_strand_id
1 'polypeptide(L)'
;MSKKKILLLSDDLRMYSGIATQSKEFVMGTIHKYDWVQIGGAVNHPEAGKIMDMSEAVKNDYKVNDAYLKIYPTSGYGNPESLRQIMEIEKPDAIMHFTDPRFWIWLYNMEHELRQNTPIIYYNIWDDIPDPLYNTHFYRSSDMLMSISKQTYGINKRILSKYNYEDWQLDYVPHGITDKRIFKIKDKGDTKFKEFEQKYKLDQHKFKILYLNRNIRRKSPGDVALAYKHMMDKLTPKQREECVFVFHSAPSDENGTDMRAVCQTLLPDYPVIFTHDHGGHMNDEEMNFLYNSCDVYINMASNEGFGLGSCEALHAGTPIVVNVTGGLQDQCGFKNEKGEYLTAEDYVELQSNHRGTYTNHGEWVKPVFPTNLSLAGSPLTPYIFDDRCSFEDAGEALLEWYKIGAKERKRCGELGRQFVLNEGKMTAKHMSESFIKNIDATFENWKPREKYTLEVV
;
A
#
# COMPACT_ATOMS: atom_id res chain seq x y z
N MET A 1 32.30 12.32 -5.31
CA MET A 1 31.93 12.15 -3.88
C MET A 1 31.41 10.73 -3.76
N SER A 2 31.66 10.04 -2.63
CA SER A 2 31.02 8.74 -2.34
C SER A 2 29.52 8.93 -2.21
N LYS A 3 28.72 7.93 -2.61
CA LYS A 3 27.29 7.92 -2.36
C LYS A 3 27.01 8.03 -0.86
N LYS A 4 25.91 8.69 -0.52
CA LYS A 4 25.37 8.65 0.85
C LYS A 4 24.77 7.28 1.12
N LYS A 5 24.95 6.78 2.34
CA LYS A 5 24.49 5.47 2.78
C LYS A 5 23.27 5.61 3.68
N ILE A 6 22.21 4.84 3.38
CA ILE A 6 20.95 4.87 4.12
C ILE A 6 20.69 3.50 4.74
N LEU A 7 20.40 3.48 6.03
CA LEU A 7 19.98 2.30 6.78
C LEU A 7 18.46 2.25 6.83
N LEU A 8 17.88 1.30 6.11
CA LEU A 8 16.43 1.05 6.10
C LEU A 8 16.05 0.06 7.21
N LEU A 9 15.04 0.42 8.00
CA LEU A 9 14.38 -0.44 8.98
C LEU A 9 12.96 -0.73 8.49
N SER A 10 12.70 -1.95 8.04
CA SER A 10 11.41 -2.36 7.47
C SER A 10 11.29 -3.89 7.43
N ASP A 11 10.19 -4.41 6.86
CA ASP A 11 10.16 -5.82 6.44
C ASP A 11 11.28 -6.08 5.44
N ASP A 12 11.92 -7.26 5.53
CA ASP A 12 12.98 -7.65 4.57
C ASP A 12 12.44 -7.55 3.13
N LEU A 13 13.11 -6.78 2.30
CA LEU A 13 12.68 -6.47 0.92
C LEU A 13 12.56 -7.70 0.00
N ARG A 14 13.00 -8.88 0.46
CA ARG A 14 12.87 -10.16 -0.25
C ARG A 14 11.62 -10.94 0.16
N MET A 15 10.92 -10.48 1.20
CA MET A 15 9.72 -11.15 1.72
C MET A 15 8.45 -10.78 0.91
N TYR A 16 7.40 -11.57 1.10
CA TYR A 16 6.12 -11.38 0.43
C TYR A 16 5.16 -10.55 1.32
N SER A 17 5.36 -9.24 1.33
CA SER A 17 4.43 -8.28 1.95
C SER A 17 4.35 -7.00 1.13
N GLY A 18 3.31 -6.19 1.34
CA GLY A 18 3.20 -4.88 0.70
C GLY A 18 4.35 -3.95 1.09
N ILE A 19 4.79 -4.00 2.35
CA ILE A 19 5.94 -3.25 2.86
C ILE A 19 7.23 -3.70 2.16
N ALA A 20 7.49 -5.01 2.09
CA ALA A 20 8.65 -5.56 1.42
C ALA A 20 8.69 -5.19 -0.07
N THR A 21 7.55 -5.32 -0.76
CA THR A 21 7.41 -4.94 -2.17
C THR A 21 7.76 -3.47 -2.38
N GLN A 22 7.19 -2.56 -1.58
CA GLN A 22 7.46 -1.14 -1.72
C GLN A 22 8.88 -0.77 -1.28
N SER A 23 9.43 -1.42 -0.24
CA SER A 23 10.85 -1.30 0.12
C SER A 23 11.76 -1.63 -1.06
N LYS A 24 11.49 -2.73 -1.75
CA LYS A 24 12.23 -3.12 -2.95
C LYS A 24 12.11 -2.07 -4.06
N GLU A 25 10.91 -1.55 -4.32
CA GLU A 25 10.68 -0.56 -5.37
C GLU A 25 11.49 0.72 -5.15
N PHE A 26 11.43 1.34 -3.97
CA PHE A 26 12.16 2.59 -3.75
C PHE A 26 13.68 2.37 -3.56
N VAL A 27 14.11 1.27 -2.96
CA VAL A 27 15.54 0.94 -2.86
C VAL A 27 16.13 0.75 -4.25
N MET A 28 15.51 -0.09 -5.09
CA MET A 28 16.01 -0.34 -6.46
C MET A 28 15.90 0.91 -7.34
N GLY A 29 14.85 1.71 -7.16
CA GLY A 29 14.67 2.96 -7.89
C GLY A 29 15.70 4.04 -7.56
N THR A 30 16.34 3.96 -6.39
CA THR A 30 17.30 4.96 -5.89
C THR A 30 18.73 4.42 -5.69
N ILE A 31 18.97 3.13 -5.99
CA ILE A 31 20.27 2.46 -5.81
C ILE A 31 21.41 3.09 -6.61
N HIS A 32 21.07 3.79 -7.70
CA HIS A 32 22.04 4.54 -8.51
C HIS A 32 22.56 5.80 -7.80
N LYS A 33 21.84 6.30 -6.79
CA LYS A 33 22.15 7.52 -6.05
C LYS A 33 22.66 7.27 -4.63
N TYR A 34 22.11 6.27 -3.94
CA TYR A 34 22.43 5.94 -2.55
C TYR A 34 22.94 4.51 -2.41
N ASP A 35 23.79 4.30 -1.40
CA ASP A 35 24.11 2.99 -0.87
C ASP A 35 23.04 2.59 0.14
N TRP A 36 22.58 1.34 0.08
CA TRP A 36 21.53 0.86 0.97
C TRP A 36 22.01 -0.26 1.88
N VAL A 37 21.63 -0.16 3.14
CA VAL A 37 21.74 -1.22 4.14
C VAL A 37 20.35 -1.42 4.74
N GLN A 38 19.94 -2.65 5.03
CA GLN A 38 18.65 -2.93 5.62
C GLN A 38 18.77 -3.78 6.88
N ILE A 39 18.06 -3.41 7.96
CA ILE A 39 17.62 -4.35 8.98
C ILE A 39 16.28 -4.89 8.50
N GLY A 40 16.31 -6.12 7.98
CA GLY A 40 15.16 -6.78 7.39
C GLY A 40 14.39 -7.58 8.43
N GLY A 41 13.25 -7.05 8.90
CA GLY A 41 12.38 -7.71 9.86
C GLY A 41 11.44 -8.72 9.23
N ALA A 42 11.15 -9.80 9.95
CA ALA A 42 10.00 -10.66 9.71
C ALA A 42 9.75 -11.53 10.95
N VAL A 43 8.50 -11.94 11.15
CA VAL A 43 8.16 -12.94 12.16
C VAL A 43 8.83 -14.26 11.76
N ASN A 44 9.72 -14.80 12.61
CA ASN A 44 10.45 -16.05 12.36
C ASN A 44 11.26 -16.04 11.06
N HIS A 45 12.15 -15.05 10.88
CA HIS A 45 12.96 -14.93 9.67
C HIS A 45 13.91 -16.12 9.51
N PRO A 46 13.88 -16.85 8.36
CA PRO A 46 14.67 -18.09 8.17
C PRO A 46 16.18 -17.85 8.10
N GLU A 47 16.60 -16.62 7.82
CA GLU A 47 18.00 -16.22 7.67
C GLU A 47 18.46 -15.26 8.78
N ALA A 48 17.72 -15.16 9.89
CA ALA A 48 18.09 -14.30 11.00
C ALA A 48 19.53 -14.52 11.47
N GLY A 49 20.28 -13.43 11.68
CA GLY A 49 21.68 -13.44 12.09
C GLY A 49 22.70 -13.65 10.97
N LYS A 50 22.26 -13.83 9.71
CA LYS A 50 23.16 -13.82 8.54
C LYS A 50 23.36 -12.40 8.03
N ILE A 51 24.40 -12.21 7.21
CA ILE A 51 24.60 -10.97 6.43
C ILE A 51 24.43 -11.35 4.96
N MET A 52 23.49 -10.70 4.30
CA MET A 52 23.18 -10.97 2.90
C MET A 52 23.71 -9.81 2.05
N ASP A 53 24.82 -10.02 1.37
CA ASP A 53 25.35 -9.05 0.40
C ASP A 53 24.69 -9.27 -0.95
N MET A 54 23.80 -8.35 -1.34
CA MET A 54 23.06 -8.37 -2.59
C MET A 54 23.69 -7.49 -3.68
N SER A 55 24.83 -6.85 -3.39
CA SER A 55 25.42 -5.83 -4.27
C SER A 55 25.69 -6.36 -5.68
N GLU A 56 26.30 -7.54 -5.83
CA GLU A 56 26.61 -8.12 -7.15
C GLU A 56 25.35 -8.51 -7.94
N ALA A 57 24.34 -9.05 -7.28
CA ALA A 57 23.07 -9.37 -7.94
C ALA A 57 22.41 -8.08 -8.47
N VAL A 58 22.34 -7.03 -7.63
CA VAL A 58 21.74 -5.75 -8.00
C VAL A 58 22.54 -5.06 -9.14
N LYS A 59 23.87 -5.08 -9.12
CA LYS A 59 24.71 -4.59 -10.24
C LYS A 59 24.33 -5.24 -11.56
N ASN A 60 24.17 -6.56 -11.54
CA ASN A 60 23.84 -7.32 -12.74
C ASN A 60 22.42 -7.08 -13.23
N ASP A 61 21.44 -7.04 -12.33
CA ASP A 61 20.01 -6.93 -12.68
C ASP A 61 19.63 -5.50 -13.09
N TYR A 62 20.15 -4.49 -12.38
CA TYR A 62 19.79 -3.08 -12.59
C TYR A 62 20.82 -2.29 -13.39
N LYS A 63 21.96 -2.90 -13.77
CA LYS A 63 23.05 -2.26 -14.54
C LYS A 63 23.64 -1.03 -13.86
N VAL A 64 23.75 -1.05 -12.54
CA VAL A 64 24.35 -0.01 -11.70
C VAL A 64 25.66 -0.54 -11.13
N ASN A 65 26.80 -0.21 -11.77
CA ASN A 65 28.11 -0.79 -11.49
C ASN A 65 28.63 -0.58 -10.05
N ASP A 66 28.21 0.51 -9.41
CA ASP A 66 28.58 0.90 -8.05
C ASP A 66 27.43 0.66 -7.04
N ALA A 67 26.48 -0.20 -7.36
CA ALA A 67 25.40 -0.54 -6.44
C ALA A 67 25.94 -1.22 -5.17
N TYR A 68 25.41 -0.78 -4.04
CA TYR A 68 25.69 -1.37 -2.74
C TYR A 68 24.37 -1.67 -2.02
N LEU A 69 24.14 -2.93 -1.70
CA LEU A 69 23.00 -3.37 -0.92
C LEU A 69 23.37 -4.52 -0.01
N LYS A 70 23.27 -4.30 1.30
CA LYS A 70 23.39 -5.35 2.32
C LYS A 70 22.13 -5.45 3.17
N ILE A 71 21.74 -6.66 3.50
CA ILE A 71 20.59 -6.95 4.36
C ILE A 71 21.09 -7.71 5.59
N TYR A 72 20.62 -7.28 6.74
CA TYR A 72 20.78 -7.91 8.05
C TYR A 72 19.43 -8.47 8.49
N PRO A 73 19.10 -9.71 8.10
CA PRO A 73 17.83 -10.33 8.45
C PRO A 73 17.70 -10.53 9.96
N THR A 74 16.55 -10.21 10.52
CA THR A 74 16.29 -10.37 11.95
C THR A 74 14.93 -11.01 12.19
N SER A 75 14.84 -11.93 13.16
CA SER A 75 13.55 -12.40 13.66
C SER A 75 12.93 -11.33 14.53
N GLY A 76 11.64 -11.02 14.29
CA GLY A 76 11.01 -9.82 14.82
C GLY A 76 11.51 -8.58 14.08
N TYR A 77 11.70 -7.49 14.82
CA TYR A 77 12.01 -6.18 14.23
C TYR A 77 13.29 -5.57 14.81
N GLY A 78 14.26 -6.41 15.21
CA GLY A 78 15.55 -5.98 15.73
C GLY A 78 15.49 -5.43 17.16
N ASN A 79 16.62 -4.82 17.59
CA ASN A 79 16.79 -4.26 18.92
C ASN A 79 17.91 -3.19 18.92
N PRO A 80 18.06 -2.40 20.03
CA PRO A 80 19.07 -1.36 20.14
C PRO A 80 20.51 -1.82 19.91
N GLU A 81 20.88 -3.01 20.41
CA GLU A 81 22.24 -3.55 20.29
C GLU A 81 22.60 -3.84 18.84
N SER A 82 21.70 -4.55 18.13
CA SER A 82 21.89 -4.84 16.71
C SER A 82 22.00 -3.56 15.89
N LEU A 83 21.21 -2.53 16.20
CA LEU A 83 21.30 -1.23 15.52
C LEU A 83 22.66 -0.60 15.74
N ARG A 84 23.15 -0.50 16.99
CA ARG A 84 24.45 0.10 17.28
C ARG A 84 25.60 -0.61 16.58
N GLN A 85 25.61 -1.95 16.57
CA GLN A 85 26.58 -2.75 15.85
C GLN A 85 26.58 -2.46 14.34
N ILE A 86 25.40 -2.41 13.72
CA ILE A 86 25.29 -2.12 12.28
C ILE A 86 25.69 -0.67 11.98
N MET A 87 25.30 0.29 12.84
CA MET A 87 25.74 1.69 12.72
C MET A 87 27.26 1.83 12.77
N GLU A 88 27.93 1.08 13.65
CA GLU A 88 29.41 1.11 13.77
C GLU A 88 30.09 0.52 12.52
N ILE A 89 29.55 -0.60 11.99
CA ILE A 89 30.12 -1.31 10.83
C ILE A 89 29.84 -0.54 9.53
N GLU A 90 28.60 -0.17 9.31
CA GLU A 90 28.13 0.37 8.02
C GLU A 90 28.20 1.90 7.94
N LYS A 91 28.22 2.59 9.07
CA LYS A 91 28.31 4.06 9.17
C LYS A 91 27.32 4.79 8.24
N PRO A 92 26.01 4.53 8.35
CA PRO A 92 25.03 5.16 7.49
C PRO A 92 24.93 6.67 7.77
N ASP A 93 24.66 7.44 6.72
CA ASP A 93 24.44 8.89 6.79
C ASP A 93 23.02 9.24 7.27
N ALA A 94 22.04 8.34 7.06
CA ALA A 94 20.66 8.50 7.52
C ALA A 94 20.05 7.15 7.89
N ILE A 95 19.06 7.19 8.78
CA ILE A 95 18.18 6.06 9.09
C ILE A 95 16.83 6.33 8.43
N MET A 96 16.28 5.33 7.75
CA MET A 96 14.93 5.37 7.19
C MET A 96 14.09 4.27 7.82
N HIS A 97 12.93 4.62 8.33
CA HIS A 97 11.96 3.68 8.85
C HIS A 97 10.73 3.60 7.92
N PHE A 98 10.31 2.38 7.59
CA PHE A 98 9.13 2.14 6.78
C PHE A 98 8.42 0.86 7.23
N THR A 99 7.54 0.97 8.18
CA THR A 99 6.54 -0.02 8.63
C THR A 99 5.76 0.56 9.81
N ASP A 100 4.99 -0.25 10.53
CA ASP A 100 4.27 0.18 11.72
C ASP A 100 5.25 0.54 12.85
N PRO A 101 5.23 1.78 13.37
CA PRO A 101 6.21 2.24 14.34
C PRO A 101 6.09 1.52 15.68
N ARG A 102 4.96 0.88 15.98
CA ARG A 102 4.74 0.11 17.22
C ARG A 102 5.65 -1.11 17.33
N PHE A 103 6.10 -1.66 16.21
CA PHE A 103 7.08 -2.74 16.20
C PHE A 103 8.52 -2.24 16.42
N TRP A 104 8.73 -0.92 16.30
CA TRP A 104 10.03 -0.26 16.37
C TRP A 104 10.09 0.80 17.47
N ILE A 105 9.30 0.67 18.54
CA ILE A 105 9.29 1.63 19.67
C ILE A 105 10.70 1.86 20.21
N TRP A 106 11.52 0.83 20.26
CA TRP A 106 12.90 0.91 20.71
C TRP A 106 13.75 1.86 19.87
N LEU A 107 13.53 1.97 18.54
CA LEU A 107 14.20 2.93 17.67
C LEU A 107 13.90 4.37 18.12
N TYR A 108 12.62 4.65 18.32
CA TYR A 108 12.18 6.00 18.72
C TYR A 108 12.59 6.35 20.15
N ASN A 109 12.76 5.37 21.03
CA ASN A 109 13.34 5.57 22.35
C ASN A 109 14.85 5.90 22.29
N MET A 110 15.53 5.58 21.19
CA MET A 110 16.93 5.94 20.95
C MET A 110 17.10 7.24 20.15
N GLU A 111 16.02 7.91 19.75
CA GLU A 111 16.09 9.05 18.82
C GLU A 111 17.10 10.12 19.26
N HIS A 112 17.22 10.33 20.54
CA HIS A 112 18.12 11.32 21.15
C HIS A 112 19.61 10.99 20.97
N GLU A 113 19.96 9.69 21.06
CA GLU A 113 21.29 9.18 20.76
C GLU A 113 21.59 9.29 19.26
N LEU A 114 20.66 8.85 18.44
CA LEU A 114 20.85 8.74 17.00
C LEU A 114 20.93 10.10 16.31
N ARG A 115 20.00 11.00 16.64
CA ARG A 115 19.87 12.33 16.00
C ARG A 115 20.94 13.33 16.41
N GLN A 116 21.92 12.93 17.22
CA GLN A 116 23.16 13.70 17.41
C GLN A 116 24.10 13.62 16.22
N ASN A 117 23.98 12.58 15.38
CA ASN A 117 24.90 12.35 14.25
C ASN A 117 24.18 11.90 12.97
N THR A 118 22.94 11.40 13.04
CA THR A 118 22.25 10.71 11.96
C THR A 118 20.77 11.07 11.96
N PRO A 119 20.22 11.67 10.89
CA PRO A 119 18.79 11.99 10.81
C PRO A 119 17.94 10.72 10.69
N ILE A 120 16.69 10.82 11.17
CA ILE A 120 15.67 9.78 11.04
C ILE A 120 14.61 10.25 10.05
N ILE A 121 14.42 9.48 8.99
CA ILE A 121 13.37 9.66 7.99
C ILE A 121 12.30 8.60 8.25
N TYR A 122 11.05 8.99 8.33
CA TYR A 122 9.95 8.04 8.50
C TYR A 122 8.98 8.12 7.32
N TYR A 123 8.84 7.00 6.59
CA TYR A 123 7.81 6.84 5.58
C TYR A 123 6.56 6.29 6.25
N ASN A 124 5.63 7.19 6.62
CA ASN A 124 4.50 6.92 7.48
C ASN A 124 3.35 6.24 6.74
N ILE A 125 2.90 5.11 7.27
CA ILE A 125 1.84 4.27 6.72
C ILE A 125 0.49 4.40 7.45
N TRP A 126 0.35 5.37 8.37
CA TRP A 126 -0.85 5.50 9.18
C TRP A 126 -2.09 5.82 8.33
N ASP A 127 -3.18 5.09 8.55
CA ASP A 127 -4.37 5.08 7.70
C ASP A 127 -5.65 5.58 8.39
N ASP A 128 -5.62 5.79 9.70
CA ASP A 128 -6.83 6.02 10.48
C ASP A 128 -6.96 7.43 11.04
N ILE A 129 -8.20 7.87 11.14
CA ILE A 129 -8.63 8.99 11.95
C ILE A 129 -9.45 8.48 13.15
N PRO A 130 -9.62 9.27 14.24
CA PRO A 130 -9.14 10.65 14.49
C PRO A 130 -7.61 10.72 14.58
N ASP A 131 -7.08 11.97 14.53
CA ASP A 131 -5.64 12.18 14.61
C ASP A 131 -5.01 11.36 15.75
N PRO A 132 -4.04 10.48 15.45
CA PRO A 132 -3.48 9.54 16.42
C PRO A 132 -2.49 10.24 17.34
N LEU A 133 -2.99 10.97 18.34
CA LEU A 133 -2.13 11.71 19.29
C LEU A 133 -1.16 10.81 20.05
N TYR A 134 -1.51 9.53 20.19
CA TYR A 134 -0.62 8.50 20.75
C TYR A 134 0.59 8.18 19.87
N ASN A 135 0.59 8.55 18.58
CA ASN A 135 1.72 8.43 17.67
C ASN A 135 2.60 9.69 17.62
N THR A 136 2.25 10.76 18.33
CA THR A 136 2.94 12.07 18.26
C THR A 136 4.44 11.95 18.48
N HIS A 137 4.89 11.08 19.38
CA HIS A 137 6.31 10.91 19.66
C HIS A 137 7.08 10.33 18.47
N PHE A 138 6.50 9.44 17.67
CA PHE A 138 7.12 8.92 16.44
C PHE A 138 7.32 10.03 15.42
N TYR A 139 6.32 10.89 15.25
CA TYR A 139 6.37 11.99 14.28
C TYR A 139 7.39 13.05 14.68
N ARG A 140 7.43 13.41 15.95
CA ARG A 140 8.41 14.39 16.48
C ARG A 140 9.83 13.86 16.56
N SER A 141 10.00 12.56 16.64
CA SER A 141 11.31 11.90 16.64
C SER A 141 11.89 11.69 15.24
N SER A 142 11.13 12.06 14.22
CA SER A 142 11.58 12.00 12.82
C SER A 142 11.97 13.40 12.33
N ASP A 143 13.01 13.47 11.50
CA ASP A 143 13.48 14.71 10.89
C ASP A 143 12.76 14.99 9.56
N MET A 144 12.34 13.93 8.86
CA MET A 144 11.51 14.00 7.67
C MET A 144 10.38 12.97 7.79
N LEU A 145 9.15 13.39 7.51
CA LEU A 145 7.96 12.55 7.41
C LEU A 145 7.47 12.51 5.96
N MET A 146 7.57 11.38 5.32
CA MET A 146 6.92 11.12 4.05
C MET A 146 5.61 10.37 4.29
N SER A 147 4.53 10.77 3.65
CA SER A 147 3.17 10.27 3.88
C SER A 147 2.67 9.48 2.67
N ILE A 148 2.25 8.23 2.88
CA ILE A 148 1.82 7.35 1.77
C ILE A 148 0.49 7.74 1.14
N SER A 149 -0.35 8.51 1.86
CA SER A 149 -1.64 8.99 1.37
C SER A 149 -1.87 10.46 1.74
N LYS A 150 -2.79 11.10 1.05
CA LYS A 150 -3.21 12.48 1.34
C LYS A 150 -3.80 12.59 2.75
N GLN A 151 -4.56 11.57 3.19
CA GLN A 151 -5.07 11.50 4.56
C GLN A 151 -3.93 11.44 5.58
N THR A 152 -2.91 10.60 5.35
CA THR A 152 -1.71 10.50 6.21
C THR A 152 -0.96 11.83 6.27
N TYR A 153 -0.84 12.53 5.11
CA TYR A 153 -0.24 13.86 5.06
C TYR A 153 -1.00 14.85 5.94
N GLY A 154 -2.34 14.92 5.80
CA GLY A 154 -3.19 15.79 6.61
C GLY A 154 -3.06 15.51 8.10
N ILE A 155 -3.02 14.23 8.53
CA ILE A 155 -2.79 13.81 9.91
C ILE A 155 -1.43 14.32 10.40
N ASN A 156 -0.36 14.05 9.67
CA ASN A 156 0.99 14.46 10.04
C ASN A 156 1.07 15.99 10.20
N LYS A 157 0.51 16.73 9.25
CA LYS A 157 0.51 18.20 9.27
C LYS A 157 -0.26 18.77 10.46
N ARG A 158 -1.48 18.27 10.74
CA ARG A 158 -2.28 18.71 11.90
C ARG A 158 -1.60 18.42 13.22
N ILE A 159 -0.93 17.27 13.36
CA ILE A 159 -0.20 16.93 14.59
C ILE A 159 1.04 17.82 14.74
N LEU A 160 1.85 17.95 13.67
CA LEU A 160 3.09 18.72 13.71
C LEU A 160 2.86 20.23 13.82
N SER A 161 1.72 20.76 13.33
CA SER A 161 1.39 22.19 13.44
C SER A 161 1.37 22.72 14.88
N LYS A 162 1.28 21.82 15.87
CA LYS A 162 1.36 22.17 17.31
C LYS A 162 2.82 22.28 17.82
N TYR A 163 3.78 22.00 16.96
CA TYR A 163 5.21 22.00 17.26
C TYR A 163 5.97 22.77 16.18
N ASN A 164 7.20 23.16 16.47
CA ASN A 164 8.07 23.78 15.47
C ASN A 164 8.53 22.72 14.48
N TYR A 165 8.11 22.86 13.22
CA TYR A 165 8.58 22.08 12.10
C TYR A 165 8.74 22.99 10.87
N GLU A 166 9.58 22.60 9.94
CA GLU A 166 9.85 23.34 8.70
C GLU A 166 9.18 22.62 7.52
N ASP A 167 8.82 23.34 6.47
CA ASP A 167 8.08 22.80 5.32
C ASP A 167 8.78 21.60 4.64
N TRP A 168 10.11 21.58 4.64
CA TRP A 168 10.88 20.48 4.07
C TRP A 168 10.73 19.16 4.83
N GLN A 169 10.25 19.19 6.07
CA GLN A 169 10.14 18.02 6.96
C GLN A 169 8.89 17.17 6.71
N LEU A 170 8.05 17.56 5.78
CA LEU A 170 6.80 16.85 5.48
C LEU A 170 6.52 16.83 3.99
N ASP A 171 6.26 15.64 3.43
CA ASP A 171 5.86 15.50 2.03
C ASP A 171 4.83 14.38 1.84
N TYR A 172 4.01 14.50 0.79
CA TYR A 172 3.14 13.45 0.30
C TYR A 172 3.87 12.64 -0.78
N VAL A 173 4.07 11.37 -0.51
CA VAL A 173 4.77 10.43 -1.41
C VAL A 173 3.92 9.17 -1.54
N PRO A 174 3.04 9.08 -2.53
CA PRO A 174 2.24 7.87 -2.74
C PRO A 174 3.13 6.69 -3.11
N HIS A 175 2.69 5.48 -2.80
CA HIS A 175 3.33 4.27 -3.29
C HIS A 175 3.36 4.23 -4.82
N GLY A 176 4.41 3.65 -5.36
CA GLY A 176 4.60 3.52 -6.80
C GLY A 176 4.57 2.06 -7.25
N ILE A 177 3.97 1.84 -8.41
CA ILE A 177 3.96 0.54 -9.08
C ILE A 177 4.91 0.60 -10.28
N THR A 178 5.79 -0.41 -10.41
CA THR A 178 6.65 -0.52 -11.58
C THR A 178 5.89 -1.15 -12.76
N ASP A 179 6.07 -0.56 -13.93
CA ASP A 179 5.56 -1.08 -15.20
C ASP A 179 6.23 -2.38 -15.66
N LYS A 180 7.31 -2.80 -14.99
CA LYS A 180 7.93 -4.12 -15.18
C LYS A 180 7.13 -5.23 -14.52
N ARG A 181 6.39 -4.93 -13.44
CA ARG A 181 5.62 -5.89 -12.69
C ARG A 181 4.14 -5.87 -13.08
N ILE A 182 3.51 -4.70 -13.08
CA ILE A 182 2.09 -4.56 -13.41
C ILE A 182 1.93 -3.54 -14.55
N PHE A 183 1.37 -4.00 -15.64
CA PHE A 183 1.13 -3.22 -16.85
C PHE A 183 -0.08 -3.74 -17.62
N LYS A 184 -0.64 -2.92 -18.47
CA LYS A 184 -1.75 -3.33 -19.33
C LYS A 184 -1.27 -4.23 -20.47
N ILE A 185 -1.79 -5.44 -20.53
CA ILE A 185 -1.54 -6.38 -21.62
C ILE A 185 -2.32 -5.93 -22.86
N LYS A 186 -1.62 -5.65 -23.94
CA LYS A 186 -2.19 -5.19 -25.23
C LYS A 186 -2.74 -6.35 -26.05
N ASP A 187 -1.99 -7.45 -26.10
CA ASP A 187 -2.35 -8.65 -26.85
C ASP A 187 -2.78 -9.78 -25.91
N LYS A 188 -4.08 -9.90 -25.71
CA LYS A 188 -4.69 -11.02 -24.96
C LYS A 188 -4.72 -12.34 -25.77
N GLY A 189 -4.17 -12.34 -26.99
CA GLY A 189 -3.96 -13.53 -27.81
C GLY A 189 -2.71 -14.33 -27.45
N ASP A 190 -1.83 -13.78 -26.57
CA ASP A 190 -0.63 -14.43 -26.08
C ASP A 190 -0.93 -15.81 -25.46
N THR A 191 -0.10 -16.80 -25.81
CA THR A 191 -0.31 -18.20 -25.41
C THR A 191 -0.25 -18.37 -23.89
N LYS A 192 0.73 -17.74 -23.22
CA LYS A 192 0.87 -17.83 -21.75
C LYS A 192 -0.31 -17.20 -21.03
N PHE A 193 -0.82 -16.08 -21.55
CA PHE A 193 -1.99 -15.42 -20.98
C PHE A 193 -3.24 -16.31 -21.08
N LYS A 194 -3.45 -16.96 -22.24
CA LYS A 194 -4.56 -17.91 -22.44
C LYS A 194 -4.42 -19.15 -21.55
N GLU A 195 -3.22 -19.72 -21.46
CA GLU A 195 -2.93 -20.85 -20.57
C GLU A 195 -3.23 -20.50 -19.12
N PHE A 196 -2.88 -19.28 -18.69
CA PHE A 196 -3.22 -18.77 -17.38
C PHE A 196 -4.74 -18.69 -17.17
N GLU A 197 -5.49 -18.07 -18.09
CA GLU A 197 -6.95 -17.98 -17.99
C GLU A 197 -7.60 -19.37 -17.93
N GLN A 198 -7.12 -20.33 -18.72
CA GLN A 198 -7.60 -21.73 -18.71
C GLN A 198 -7.27 -22.45 -17.40
N LYS A 199 -6.04 -22.28 -16.88
CA LYS A 199 -5.60 -22.86 -15.59
C LYS A 199 -6.54 -22.49 -14.45
N TYR A 200 -6.97 -21.24 -14.44
CA TYR A 200 -7.87 -20.72 -13.41
C TYR A 200 -9.35 -20.67 -13.82
N LYS A 201 -9.71 -21.22 -14.99
CA LYS A 201 -11.09 -21.23 -15.55
C LYS A 201 -11.70 -19.85 -15.73
N LEU A 202 -10.86 -18.82 -15.89
CA LEU A 202 -11.31 -17.44 -16.05
C LEU A 202 -11.90 -17.18 -17.46
N ASP A 203 -11.49 -17.97 -18.45
CA ASP A 203 -11.98 -17.95 -19.83
C ASP A 203 -13.45 -18.37 -19.98
N GLN A 204 -14.03 -19.01 -18.94
CA GLN A 204 -15.41 -19.47 -18.92
C GLN A 204 -16.42 -18.36 -18.58
N HIS A 205 -15.95 -17.21 -18.08
CA HIS A 205 -16.81 -16.14 -17.59
C HIS A 205 -16.53 -14.81 -18.29
N LYS A 206 -17.59 -14.04 -18.54
CA LYS A 206 -17.52 -12.73 -19.22
C LYS A 206 -17.33 -11.55 -18.26
N PHE A 207 -17.70 -11.72 -16.99
CA PHE A 207 -17.58 -10.69 -15.96
C PHE A 207 -16.93 -11.28 -14.70
N LYS A 208 -15.69 -10.89 -14.48
CA LYS A 208 -14.82 -11.42 -13.43
C LYS A 208 -14.54 -10.35 -12.40
N ILE A 209 -14.95 -10.58 -11.16
CA ILE A 209 -14.80 -9.67 -10.02
C ILE A 209 -13.64 -10.16 -9.17
N LEU A 210 -12.56 -9.39 -9.08
CA LEU A 210 -11.35 -9.74 -8.34
C LEU A 210 -11.39 -9.15 -6.93
N TYR A 211 -11.27 -10.02 -5.93
CA TYR A 211 -10.84 -9.66 -4.58
C TYR A 211 -9.41 -10.17 -4.36
N LEU A 212 -8.50 -9.25 -3.98
CA LEU A 212 -7.11 -9.55 -3.71
C LEU A 212 -6.66 -8.75 -2.48
N ASN A 213 -6.65 -9.38 -1.33
CA ASN A 213 -6.16 -8.85 -0.06
C ASN A 213 -5.86 -10.02 0.87
N ARG A 214 -5.07 -9.80 1.92
CA ARG A 214 -4.99 -10.78 2.99
C ARG A 214 -6.37 -10.99 3.62
N ASN A 215 -6.74 -12.24 3.87
CA ASN A 215 -8.02 -12.59 4.51
C ASN A 215 -7.97 -12.27 6.02
N ILE A 216 -8.09 -10.97 6.36
CA ILE A 216 -8.16 -10.49 7.74
C ILE A 216 -9.38 -9.60 7.93
N ARG A 217 -9.85 -9.48 9.19
CA ARG A 217 -11.11 -8.82 9.52
C ARG A 217 -11.29 -7.45 8.85
N ARG A 218 -10.29 -6.55 8.96
CA ARG A 218 -10.39 -5.19 8.41
C ARG A 218 -10.48 -5.14 6.87
N LYS A 219 -10.17 -6.23 6.16
CA LYS A 219 -10.30 -6.32 4.70
C LYS A 219 -11.68 -6.79 4.23
N SER A 220 -12.55 -7.10 5.16
CA SER A 220 -13.99 -7.39 4.94
C SER A 220 -14.31 -8.37 3.81
N PRO A 221 -13.60 -9.54 3.68
CA PRO A 221 -13.84 -10.47 2.58
C PRO A 221 -15.26 -11.03 2.57
N GLY A 222 -15.87 -11.20 3.74
CA GLY A 222 -17.27 -11.65 3.87
C GLY A 222 -18.28 -10.64 3.30
N ASP A 223 -18.04 -9.34 3.55
CA ASP A 223 -18.91 -8.27 3.01
C ASP A 223 -18.76 -8.17 1.49
N VAL A 224 -17.56 -8.46 0.92
CA VAL A 224 -17.36 -8.58 -0.53
C VAL A 224 -18.16 -9.76 -1.11
N ALA A 225 -18.19 -10.90 -0.43
CA ALA A 225 -19.04 -12.03 -0.83
C ALA A 225 -20.53 -11.67 -0.81
N LEU A 226 -20.99 -10.91 0.20
CA LEU A 226 -22.37 -10.40 0.27
C LEU A 226 -22.65 -9.38 -0.84
N ALA A 227 -21.72 -8.49 -1.17
CA ALA A 227 -21.86 -7.55 -2.28
C ALA A 227 -21.99 -8.28 -3.63
N TYR A 228 -21.19 -9.32 -3.84
CA TYR A 228 -21.31 -10.19 -5.01
C TYR A 228 -22.68 -10.87 -5.04
N LYS A 229 -23.14 -11.43 -3.90
CA LYS A 229 -24.47 -12.02 -3.78
C LYS A 229 -25.57 -11.03 -4.14
N HIS A 230 -25.54 -9.82 -3.59
CA HIS A 230 -26.51 -8.76 -3.86
C HIS A 230 -26.61 -8.43 -5.35
N MET A 231 -25.48 -8.34 -6.05
CA MET A 231 -25.46 -8.18 -7.50
C MET A 231 -26.09 -9.39 -8.20
N MET A 232 -25.70 -10.61 -7.83
CA MET A 232 -26.16 -11.84 -8.46
C MET A 232 -27.65 -12.07 -8.29
N ASP A 233 -28.23 -11.75 -7.13
CA ASP A 233 -29.66 -11.88 -6.83
C ASP A 233 -30.53 -11.04 -7.81
N LYS A 234 -29.97 -9.95 -8.36
CA LYS A 234 -30.65 -9.06 -9.31
C LYS A 234 -30.47 -9.46 -10.78
N LEU A 235 -29.68 -10.48 -11.08
CA LEU A 235 -29.43 -10.98 -12.43
C LEU A 235 -30.33 -12.16 -12.77
N THR A 236 -30.65 -12.31 -14.05
CA THR A 236 -31.32 -13.52 -14.57
C THR A 236 -30.37 -14.72 -14.51
N PRO A 237 -30.88 -15.97 -14.50
CA PRO A 237 -30.04 -17.17 -14.48
C PRO A 237 -28.93 -17.15 -15.55
N LYS A 238 -29.27 -16.78 -16.79
CA LYS A 238 -28.31 -16.68 -17.91
C LYS A 238 -27.21 -15.65 -17.65
N GLN A 239 -27.54 -14.50 -17.04
CA GLN A 239 -26.54 -13.47 -16.70
C GLN A 239 -25.64 -13.91 -15.55
N ARG A 240 -26.17 -14.71 -14.60
CA ARG A 240 -25.39 -15.28 -13.50
C ARG A 240 -24.28 -16.20 -13.98
N GLU A 241 -24.52 -17.00 -15.01
CA GLU A 241 -23.53 -17.88 -15.63
C GLU A 241 -22.35 -17.10 -16.25
N GLU A 242 -22.58 -15.84 -16.62
CA GLU A 242 -21.54 -14.97 -17.17
C GLU A 242 -20.60 -14.39 -16.11
N CYS A 243 -20.96 -14.43 -14.83
CA CYS A 243 -20.26 -13.77 -13.72
C CYS A 243 -19.49 -14.76 -12.86
N VAL A 244 -18.36 -14.31 -12.29
CA VAL A 244 -17.62 -15.09 -11.30
C VAL A 244 -16.93 -14.18 -10.26
N PHE A 245 -16.94 -14.62 -9.02
CA PHE A 245 -16.14 -14.03 -7.95
C PHE A 245 -14.78 -14.73 -7.87
N VAL A 246 -13.72 -13.98 -8.13
CA VAL A 246 -12.33 -14.47 -8.11
C VAL A 246 -11.70 -14.04 -6.79
N PHE A 247 -11.51 -15.01 -5.90
CA PHE A 247 -10.91 -14.80 -4.59
C PHE A 247 -9.44 -15.18 -4.62
N HIS A 248 -8.56 -14.17 -4.59
CA HIS A 248 -7.11 -14.35 -4.51
C HIS A 248 -6.60 -14.00 -3.11
N SER A 249 -6.60 -14.98 -2.25
CA SER A 249 -6.07 -14.93 -0.87
C SER A 249 -6.04 -16.35 -0.30
N ALA A 250 -5.39 -16.52 0.85
CA ALA A 250 -5.57 -17.75 1.64
C ALA A 250 -7.05 -17.90 2.01
N PRO A 251 -7.70 -19.02 1.70
CA PRO A 251 -9.12 -19.21 1.98
C PRO A 251 -9.47 -19.12 3.46
N SER A 252 -8.52 -19.46 4.35
CA SER A 252 -8.66 -19.34 5.80
C SER A 252 -7.43 -18.62 6.38
N ASP A 253 -7.64 -17.72 7.34
CA ASP A 253 -6.61 -17.01 8.11
C ASP A 253 -7.08 -16.89 9.56
N GLU A 254 -6.20 -17.11 10.52
CA GLU A 254 -6.52 -17.02 11.96
C GLU A 254 -7.00 -15.64 12.42
N ASN A 255 -6.57 -14.56 11.70
CA ASN A 255 -6.97 -13.18 11.95
C ASN A 255 -8.17 -12.74 11.09
N GLY A 256 -8.75 -13.68 10.35
CA GLY A 256 -9.85 -13.44 9.43
C GLY A 256 -11.00 -14.44 9.58
N THR A 257 -11.32 -15.15 8.50
CA THR A 257 -12.42 -16.12 8.47
C THR A 257 -12.11 -17.29 7.53
N ASP A 258 -12.94 -18.33 7.57
CA ASP A 258 -12.99 -19.39 6.57
C ASP A 258 -13.92 -18.95 5.41
N MET A 259 -13.31 -18.43 4.34
CA MET A 259 -14.07 -17.97 3.17
C MET A 259 -14.71 -19.11 2.38
N ARG A 260 -14.23 -20.34 2.50
CA ARG A 260 -14.92 -21.48 1.88
C ARG A 260 -16.26 -21.74 2.55
N ALA A 261 -16.29 -21.77 3.88
CA ALA A 261 -17.53 -21.91 4.64
C ALA A 261 -18.49 -20.75 4.38
N VAL A 262 -17.97 -19.51 4.30
CA VAL A 262 -18.75 -18.30 3.94
C VAL A 262 -19.38 -18.48 2.56
N CYS A 263 -18.59 -18.82 1.53
CA CYS A 263 -19.10 -18.96 0.17
C CYS A 263 -20.05 -20.15 0.03
N GLN A 264 -19.79 -21.28 0.66
CA GLN A 264 -20.70 -22.43 0.66
C GLN A 264 -22.07 -22.11 1.25
N THR A 265 -22.10 -21.24 2.29
CA THR A 265 -23.34 -20.85 2.95
C THR A 265 -24.09 -19.75 2.22
N LEU A 266 -23.38 -18.71 1.77
CA LEU A 266 -23.99 -17.50 1.21
C LEU A 266 -24.14 -17.50 -0.30
N LEU A 267 -23.29 -18.27 -1.00
CA LEU A 267 -23.16 -18.30 -2.46
C LEU A 267 -23.28 -19.72 -3.03
N PRO A 268 -24.17 -20.61 -2.53
CA PRO A 268 -24.18 -22.03 -2.92
C PRO A 268 -24.39 -22.23 -4.42
N ASP A 269 -25.12 -21.32 -5.06
CA ASP A 269 -25.49 -21.40 -6.48
C ASP A 269 -24.73 -20.41 -7.38
N TYR A 270 -23.73 -19.69 -6.84
CA TYR A 270 -23.01 -18.66 -7.59
C TYR A 270 -21.57 -19.05 -7.83
N PRO A 271 -21.03 -18.79 -9.05
CA PRO A 271 -19.66 -19.15 -9.38
C PRO A 271 -18.62 -18.40 -8.52
N VAL A 272 -17.71 -19.15 -7.88
CA VAL A 272 -16.60 -18.64 -7.09
C VAL A 272 -15.34 -19.42 -7.46
N ILE A 273 -14.25 -18.72 -7.73
CA ILE A 273 -12.93 -19.29 -7.98
C ILE A 273 -11.99 -18.89 -6.85
N PHE A 274 -11.49 -19.87 -6.11
CA PHE A 274 -10.37 -19.70 -5.19
C PHE A 274 -9.07 -19.99 -5.95
N THR A 275 -8.31 -18.95 -6.29
CA THR A 275 -7.06 -19.13 -7.04
C THR A 275 -6.04 -20.00 -6.32
N HIS A 276 -6.10 -20.01 -4.98
CA HIS A 276 -5.26 -20.85 -4.12
C HIS A 276 -5.37 -22.36 -4.43
N ASP A 277 -6.51 -22.81 -4.97
CA ASP A 277 -6.73 -24.22 -5.33
C ASP A 277 -5.95 -24.67 -6.56
N HIS A 278 -5.46 -23.73 -7.34
CA HIS A 278 -4.81 -23.97 -8.63
C HIS A 278 -3.29 -23.72 -8.62
N GLY A 279 -2.64 -23.57 -7.45
CA GLY A 279 -1.18 -23.50 -7.41
C GLY A 279 -0.55 -22.58 -6.37
N GLY A 280 -1.34 -22.02 -5.45
CA GLY A 280 -0.81 -21.25 -4.31
C GLY A 280 -0.27 -19.88 -4.69
N HIS A 281 1.04 -19.69 -4.61
CA HIS A 281 1.69 -18.40 -4.82
C HIS A 281 1.83 -18.09 -6.31
N MET A 282 1.38 -16.89 -6.72
CA MET A 282 1.58 -16.36 -8.07
C MET A 282 2.87 -15.54 -8.13
N ASN A 283 3.65 -15.70 -9.19
CA ASN A 283 4.77 -14.81 -9.48
C ASN A 283 4.28 -13.47 -10.09
N ASP A 284 5.19 -12.54 -10.34
CA ASP A 284 4.84 -11.20 -10.85
C ASP A 284 4.15 -11.26 -12.24
N GLU A 285 4.53 -12.17 -13.14
CA GLU A 285 3.89 -12.36 -14.44
C GLU A 285 2.46 -12.87 -14.27
N GLU A 286 2.24 -13.88 -13.44
CA GLU A 286 0.92 -14.43 -13.12
C GLU A 286 0.02 -13.39 -12.41
N MET A 287 0.59 -12.59 -11.50
CA MET A 287 -0.13 -11.47 -10.87
C MET A 287 -0.59 -10.45 -11.89
N ASN A 288 0.28 -10.08 -12.83
CA ASN A 288 -0.11 -9.19 -13.93
C ASN A 288 -1.21 -9.79 -14.81
N PHE A 289 -1.14 -11.10 -15.10
CA PHE A 289 -2.19 -11.80 -15.83
C PHE A 289 -3.53 -11.77 -15.07
N LEU A 290 -3.51 -11.99 -13.76
CA LEU A 290 -4.72 -11.97 -12.93
C LEU A 290 -5.45 -10.63 -13.01
N TYR A 291 -4.74 -9.51 -12.82
CA TYR A 291 -5.33 -8.17 -12.94
C TYR A 291 -5.90 -7.91 -14.35
N ASN A 292 -5.17 -8.31 -15.39
CA ASN A 292 -5.59 -8.11 -16.78
C ASN A 292 -6.74 -9.06 -17.21
N SER A 293 -6.92 -10.21 -16.56
CA SER A 293 -8.01 -11.15 -16.82
C SER A 293 -9.32 -10.67 -16.23
N CYS A 294 -9.29 -9.90 -15.11
CA CYS A 294 -10.49 -9.48 -14.41
C CYS A 294 -11.10 -8.21 -14.98
N ASP A 295 -12.41 -8.03 -14.76
CA ASP A 295 -13.22 -6.93 -15.30
C ASP A 295 -13.41 -5.79 -14.32
N VAL A 296 -13.33 -6.08 -13.00
CA VAL A 296 -13.40 -5.12 -11.93
C VAL A 296 -12.66 -5.66 -10.70
N TYR A 297 -11.97 -4.77 -9.99
CA TYR A 297 -11.36 -5.06 -8.69
C TYR A 297 -12.21 -4.46 -7.58
N ILE A 298 -12.39 -5.17 -6.46
CA ILE A 298 -13.15 -4.67 -5.32
C ILE A 298 -12.33 -4.70 -4.03
N ASN A 299 -12.38 -3.58 -3.28
CA ASN A 299 -11.75 -3.46 -1.96
C ASN A 299 -12.70 -2.74 -0.98
N MET A 300 -13.25 -3.48 -0.04
CA MET A 300 -14.15 -2.99 1.00
C MET A 300 -13.44 -2.91 2.37
N ALA A 301 -12.11 -2.76 2.40
CA ALA A 301 -11.38 -2.62 3.65
C ALA A 301 -11.92 -1.46 4.48
N SER A 302 -12.08 -1.68 5.80
CA SER A 302 -12.52 -0.62 6.72
C SER A 302 -11.42 0.40 7.02
N ASN A 303 -10.17 0.02 6.77
CA ASN A 303 -8.97 0.85 6.91
C ASN A 303 -7.92 0.41 5.90
N GLU A 304 -7.29 1.37 5.21
CA GLU A 304 -6.30 1.08 4.18
C GLU A 304 -5.28 2.21 4.04
N GLY A 305 -4.00 1.92 4.30
CA GLY A 305 -2.94 2.91 4.20
C GLY A 305 -2.77 3.50 2.80
N PHE A 306 -2.78 2.62 1.78
CA PHE A 306 -2.70 3.04 0.39
C PHE A 306 -3.65 2.24 -0.53
N GLY A 307 -3.66 0.92 -0.41
CA GLY A 307 -4.43 0.03 -1.29
C GLY A 307 -3.66 -0.36 -2.54
N LEU A 308 -2.55 -1.09 -2.36
CA LEU A 308 -1.71 -1.55 -3.48
C LEU A 308 -2.52 -2.29 -4.55
N GLY A 309 -3.39 -3.22 -4.15
CA GLY A 309 -4.17 -4.03 -5.08
C GLY A 309 -5.09 -3.22 -6.00
N SER A 310 -5.72 -2.16 -5.49
CA SER A 310 -6.55 -1.27 -6.33
C SER A 310 -5.70 -0.41 -7.26
N CYS A 311 -4.54 0.07 -6.81
CA CYS A 311 -3.59 0.78 -7.66
C CYS A 311 -3.03 -0.13 -8.78
N GLU A 312 -2.67 -1.35 -8.45
CA GLU A 312 -2.22 -2.37 -9.42
C GLU A 312 -3.31 -2.70 -10.45
N ALA A 313 -4.57 -2.82 -10.01
CA ALA A 313 -5.71 -2.99 -10.91
C ALA A 313 -5.80 -1.82 -11.91
N LEU A 314 -5.68 -0.58 -11.43
CA LEU A 314 -5.67 0.60 -12.30
C LEU A 314 -4.49 0.60 -13.28
N HIS A 315 -3.28 0.20 -12.85
CA HIS A 315 -2.13 0.05 -13.75
C HIS A 315 -2.37 -0.98 -14.86
N ALA A 316 -3.09 -2.05 -14.56
CA ALA A 316 -3.52 -3.05 -15.54
C ALA A 316 -4.68 -2.56 -16.44
N GLY A 317 -5.29 -1.42 -16.13
CA GLY A 317 -6.46 -0.89 -16.82
C GLY A 317 -7.78 -1.54 -16.40
N THR A 318 -7.84 -2.07 -15.19
CA THR A 318 -9.04 -2.68 -14.59
C THR A 318 -9.69 -1.68 -13.64
N PRO A 319 -10.96 -1.30 -13.85
CA PRO A 319 -11.69 -0.36 -13.00
C PRO A 319 -11.94 -0.95 -11.62
N ILE A 320 -12.26 -0.10 -10.65
CA ILE A 320 -12.32 -0.46 -9.24
C ILE A 320 -13.66 -0.13 -8.58
N VAL A 321 -13.99 -0.88 -7.53
CA VAL A 321 -14.97 -0.54 -6.49
C VAL A 321 -14.22 -0.48 -5.18
N VAL A 322 -14.24 0.65 -4.49
CA VAL A 322 -13.47 0.84 -3.25
C VAL A 322 -14.28 1.57 -2.18
N ASN A 323 -14.07 1.16 -0.92
CA ASN A 323 -14.52 1.93 0.22
C ASN A 323 -13.76 3.27 0.29
N VAL A 324 -14.46 4.36 0.61
CA VAL A 324 -13.88 5.70 0.74
C VAL A 324 -13.23 5.84 2.12
N THR A 325 -12.03 5.29 2.26
CA THR A 325 -11.25 5.31 3.50
C THR A 325 -9.75 5.41 3.20
N GLY A 326 -8.99 6.04 4.09
CA GLY A 326 -7.53 6.11 4.04
C GLY A 326 -6.99 6.45 2.64
N GLY A 327 -5.98 5.71 2.20
CA GLY A 327 -5.33 5.90 0.91
C GLY A 327 -6.13 5.42 -0.31
N LEU A 328 -7.20 4.65 -0.13
CA LEU A 328 -8.11 4.31 -1.24
C LEU A 328 -8.74 5.56 -1.86
N GLN A 329 -8.92 6.62 -1.07
CA GLN A 329 -9.45 7.90 -1.53
C GLN A 329 -8.57 8.55 -2.60
N ASP A 330 -7.25 8.38 -2.52
CA ASP A 330 -6.28 8.95 -3.46
C ASP A 330 -6.46 8.41 -4.88
N GLN A 331 -6.96 7.17 -4.98
CA GLN A 331 -7.17 6.46 -6.24
C GLN A 331 -8.52 6.74 -6.86
N CYS A 332 -9.44 7.36 -6.11
CA CYS A 332 -10.77 7.74 -6.61
C CYS A 332 -10.74 8.96 -7.55
N GLY A 333 -9.67 9.75 -7.51
CA GLY A 333 -9.60 10.98 -8.31
C GLY A 333 -10.72 11.96 -7.96
N PHE A 334 -10.96 12.18 -6.65
CA PHE A 334 -11.95 13.16 -6.20
C PHE A 334 -11.57 14.56 -6.62
N LYS A 335 -12.59 15.36 -6.97
CA LYS A 335 -12.46 16.73 -7.45
C LYS A 335 -13.27 17.68 -6.58
N ASN A 336 -12.73 18.88 -6.40
CA ASN A 336 -13.43 19.99 -5.76
C ASN A 336 -14.53 20.58 -6.68
N GLU A 337 -15.24 21.58 -6.20
CA GLU A 337 -16.31 22.26 -6.95
C GLU A 337 -15.84 22.94 -8.25
N LYS A 338 -14.53 23.24 -8.35
CA LYS A 338 -13.92 23.81 -9.57
C LYS A 338 -13.51 22.74 -10.59
N GLY A 339 -13.67 21.45 -10.27
CA GLY A 339 -13.26 20.33 -11.11
C GLY A 339 -11.75 19.99 -11.02
N GLU A 340 -11.03 20.54 -10.04
CA GLU A 340 -9.62 20.26 -9.78
C GLU A 340 -9.50 19.05 -8.87
N TYR A 341 -8.48 18.21 -9.08
CA TYR A 341 -8.22 17.08 -8.19
C TYR A 341 -7.83 17.54 -6.79
N LEU A 342 -8.41 16.88 -5.76
CA LEU A 342 -8.02 17.15 -4.38
C LEU A 342 -6.53 16.87 -4.17
N THR A 343 -5.86 17.81 -3.53
CA THR A 343 -4.44 17.74 -3.17
C THR A 343 -4.25 17.18 -1.75
N ALA A 344 -3.01 16.92 -1.34
CA ALA A 344 -2.71 16.54 0.03
C ALA A 344 -3.05 17.68 1.02
N GLU A 345 -2.91 18.95 0.61
CA GLU A 345 -3.28 20.12 1.41
C GLU A 345 -4.77 20.18 1.72
N ASP A 346 -5.63 19.81 0.77
CA ASP A 346 -7.08 19.78 1.01
C ASP A 346 -7.46 18.83 2.15
N TYR A 347 -6.70 17.75 2.36
CA TYR A 347 -6.94 16.80 3.45
C TYR A 347 -6.51 17.29 4.84
N VAL A 348 -5.83 18.43 4.92
CA VAL A 348 -5.53 19.06 6.22
C VAL A 348 -6.82 19.53 6.88
N GLU A 349 -7.69 20.21 6.13
CA GLU A 349 -8.99 20.69 6.63
C GLU A 349 -10.06 19.60 6.52
N LEU A 350 -10.14 18.89 5.40
CA LEU A 350 -11.12 17.83 5.14
C LEU A 350 -10.99 16.65 6.10
N GLN A 351 -9.77 16.34 6.57
CA GLN A 351 -9.38 15.15 7.32
C GLN A 351 -9.56 13.85 6.51
N SER A 352 -10.78 13.56 6.06
CA SER A 352 -11.14 12.42 5.22
C SER A 352 -12.40 12.75 4.41
N ASN A 353 -12.50 12.21 3.21
CA ASN A 353 -13.71 12.33 2.38
C ASN A 353 -14.75 11.22 2.65
N HIS A 354 -14.57 10.42 3.69
CA HIS A 354 -15.46 9.30 4.03
C HIS A 354 -16.91 9.72 4.30
N ARG A 355 -17.16 11.01 4.56
CA ARG A 355 -18.51 11.57 4.72
C ARG A 355 -19.16 12.03 3.41
N GLY A 356 -18.45 11.93 2.28
CA GLY A 356 -18.96 12.32 0.98
C GLY A 356 -19.06 13.83 0.76
N THR A 357 -18.16 14.62 1.35
CA THR A 357 -18.05 16.06 1.08
C THR A 357 -17.85 16.32 -0.40
N TYR A 358 -17.00 15.55 -1.05
CA TYR A 358 -16.76 15.58 -2.49
C TYR A 358 -17.25 14.29 -3.13
N THR A 359 -18.18 14.39 -4.07
CA THR A 359 -18.77 13.24 -4.76
C THR A 359 -18.37 13.14 -6.24
N ASN A 360 -17.75 14.19 -6.79
CA ASN A 360 -17.21 14.15 -8.14
C ASN A 360 -15.89 13.37 -8.14
N HIS A 361 -15.84 12.27 -8.88
CA HIS A 361 -14.74 11.30 -8.91
C HIS A 361 -14.41 10.86 -10.34
N GLY A 362 -13.34 10.07 -10.50
CA GLY A 362 -12.97 9.50 -11.78
C GLY A 362 -13.98 8.48 -12.32
N GLU A 363 -14.10 8.38 -13.64
CA GLU A 363 -15.00 7.43 -14.29
C GLU A 363 -14.55 5.95 -14.12
N TRP A 364 -13.33 5.71 -13.66
CA TRP A 364 -12.73 4.39 -13.46
C TRP A 364 -13.05 3.76 -12.10
N VAL A 365 -13.75 4.46 -11.25
CA VAL A 365 -14.06 4.02 -9.90
C VAL A 365 -15.54 4.16 -9.59
N LYS A 366 -16.05 3.21 -8.83
CA LYS A 366 -17.33 3.33 -8.10
C LYS A 366 -16.96 3.42 -6.62
N PRO A 367 -16.86 4.63 -6.04
CA PRO A 367 -16.56 4.79 -4.63
C PRO A 367 -17.80 4.43 -3.80
N VAL A 368 -17.58 3.67 -2.74
CA VAL A 368 -18.64 3.32 -1.77
C VAL A 368 -18.34 4.06 -0.48
N PHE A 369 -19.20 4.99 -0.11
CA PHE A 369 -19.01 5.79 1.10
C PHE A 369 -19.41 5.00 2.35
N PRO A 370 -18.64 5.10 3.45
CA PRO A 370 -18.98 4.47 4.70
C PRO A 370 -20.36 4.87 5.22
N THR A 371 -21.19 3.90 5.54
CA THR A 371 -22.51 4.10 6.17
C THR A 371 -22.41 4.05 7.69
N ASN A 372 -21.37 3.42 8.23
CA ASN A 372 -21.12 3.32 9.66
C ASN A 372 -19.64 3.57 9.97
N LEU A 373 -19.40 4.45 10.94
CA LEU A 373 -18.08 4.74 11.51
C LEU A 373 -18.08 4.20 12.93
N SER A 374 -17.43 3.06 13.14
CA SER A 374 -17.31 2.46 14.46
C SER A 374 -15.98 2.89 15.09
N LEU A 375 -16.03 3.47 16.29
CA LEU A 375 -14.83 3.72 17.06
C LEU A 375 -14.35 2.40 17.67
N ALA A 376 -13.14 1.99 17.29
CA ALA A 376 -12.49 0.79 17.77
C ALA A 376 -11.07 1.12 18.29
N GLY A 377 -10.36 0.14 18.81
CA GLY A 377 -8.99 0.34 19.26
C GLY A 377 -8.41 -0.85 20.00
N SER A 378 -7.18 -0.67 20.43
CA SER A 378 -6.41 -1.59 21.28
C SER A 378 -5.54 -0.78 22.23
N PRO A 379 -4.90 -1.37 23.25
CA PRO A 379 -4.06 -0.61 24.19
C PRO A 379 -2.99 0.26 23.53
N LEU A 380 -2.42 -0.17 22.41
CA LEU A 380 -1.40 0.59 21.68
C LEU A 380 -1.99 1.59 20.67
N THR A 381 -3.25 1.41 20.29
CA THR A 381 -4.01 2.27 19.36
C THR A 381 -5.40 2.48 19.94
N PRO A 382 -5.53 3.32 20.99
CA PRO A 382 -6.73 3.34 21.84
C PRO A 382 -7.99 3.81 21.11
N TYR A 383 -7.84 4.43 19.95
CA TYR A 383 -8.97 4.86 19.13
C TYR A 383 -8.58 4.92 17.65
N ILE A 384 -9.40 4.31 16.81
CA ILE A 384 -9.42 4.39 15.35
C ILE A 384 -10.86 4.33 14.89
N PHE A 385 -11.18 4.84 13.72
CA PHE A 385 -12.46 4.58 13.09
C PHE A 385 -12.35 3.38 12.13
N ASP A 386 -13.22 2.40 12.30
CA ASP A 386 -13.56 1.43 11.26
C ASP A 386 -14.59 2.06 10.32
N ASP A 387 -14.18 2.37 9.11
CA ASP A 387 -15.05 2.92 8.06
C ASP A 387 -15.77 1.77 7.33
N ARG A 388 -17.00 1.46 7.73
CA ARG A 388 -17.76 0.35 7.14
C ARG A 388 -18.75 0.83 6.10
N CYS A 389 -18.57 0.42 4.86
CA CYS A 389 -19.54 0.64 3.80
C CYS A 389 -20.58 -0.49 3.74
N SER A 390 -21.75 -0.19 3.15
CA SER A 390 -22.81 -1.17 2.90
C SER A 390 -22.38 -2.15 1.81
N PHE A 391 -22.61 -3.44 2.05
CA PHE A 391 -22.40 -4.44 1.01
C PHE A 391 -23.44 -4.32 -0.11
N GLU A 392 -24.64 -3.80 0.19
CA GLU A 392 -25.68 -3.52 -0.80
C GLU A 392 -25.19 -2.43 -1.77
N ASP A 393 -24.64 -1.32 -1.26
CA ASP A 393 -24.12 -0.24 -2.11
C ASP A 393 -22.93 -0.72 -2.96
N ALA A 394 -22.04 -1.53 -2.39
CA ALA A 394 -20.96 -2.16 -3.13
C ALA A 394 -21.49 -3.13 -4.20
N GLY A 395 -22.55 -3.87 -3.90
CA GLY A 395 -23.25 -4.75 -4.85
C GLY A 395 -23.91 -3.99 -5.99
N GLU A 396 -24.51 -2.82 -5.72
CA GLU A 396 -25.03 -1.93 -6.78
C GLU A 396 -23.90 -1.42 -7.66
N ALA A 397 -22.76 -1.01 -7.08
CA ALA A 397 -21.58 -0.59 -7.83
C ALA A 397 -21.07 -1.70 -8.78
N LEU A 398 -21.04 -2.95 -8.31
CA LEU A 398 -20.71 -4.11 -9.14
C LEU A 398 -21.73 -4.32 -10.27
N LEU A 399 -23.03 -4.19 -9.95
CA LEU A 399 -24.13 -4.31 -10.93
C LEU A 399 -24.04 -3.23 -12.00
N GLU A 400 -23.72 -2.00 -11.64
CA GLU A 400 -23.47 -0.92 -12.59
C GLU A 400 -22.30 -1.25 -13.53
N TRP A 401 -21.17 -1.75 -13.00
CA TRP A 401 -20.04 -2.20 -13.82
C TRP A 401 -20.42 -3.34 -14.78
N TYR A 402 -21.28 -4.25 -14.35
CA TYR A 402 -21.80 -5.30 -15.25
C TYR A 402 -22.64 -4.70 -16.38
N LYS A 403 -23.61 -3.82 -16.04
CA LYS A 403 -24.59 -3.25 -16.97
C LYS A 403 -24.00 -2.36 -18.06
N ILE A 404 -22.94 -1.59 -17.75
CA ILE A 404 -22.32 -0.71 -18.76
C ILE A 404 -21.59 -1.47 -19.89
N GLY A 405 -21.33 -2.76 -19.70
CA GLY A 405 -20.73 -3.64 -20.70
C GLY A 405 -19.20 -3.51 -20.84
N ALA A 406 -18.60 -4.52 -21.48
CA ALA A 406 -17.14 -4.68 -21.54
C ALA A 406 -16.40 -3.52 -22.23
N LYS A 407 -17.00 -2.94 -23.31
CA LYS A 407 -16.38 -1.83 -24.06
C LYS A 407 -16.20 -0.61 -23.17
N GLU A 408 -17.23 -0.25 -22.42
CA GLU A 408 -17.22 0.92 -21.56
C GLU A 408 -16.33 0.70 -20.33
N ARG A 409 -16.37 -0.49 -19.71
CA ARG A 409 -15.42 -0.85 -18.64
C ARG A 409 -13.97 -0.68 -19.08
N LYS A 410 -13.63 -1.13 -20.31
CA LYS A 410 -12.26 -0.95 -20.84
C LYS A 410 -11.88 0.51 -21.01
N ARG A 411 -12.82 1.36 -21.47
CA ARG A 411 -12.62 2.80 -21.58
C ARG A 411 -12.36 3.42 -20.20
N CYS A 412 -13.22 3.12 -19.25
CA CYS A 412 -13.08 3.60 -17.88
C CYS A 412 -11.76 3.12 -17.22
N GLY A 413 -11.42 1.84 -17.40
CA GLY A 413 -10.16 1.29 -16.90
C GLY A 413 -8.92 1.98 -17.49
N GLU A 414 -8.97 2.34 -18.80
CA GLU A 414 -7.89 3.12 -19.42
C GLU A 414 -7.76 4.52 -18.82
N LEU A 415 -8.87 5.19 -18.54
CA LEU A 415 -8.85 6.49 -17.85
C LEU A 415 -8.22 6.37 -16.46
N GLY A 416 -8.54 5.30 -15.71
CA GLY A 416 -7.93 5.03 -14.41
C GLY A 416 -6.42 4.78 -14.53
N ARG A 417 -6.00 4.04 -15.55
CA ARG A 417 -4.59 3.83 -15.84
C ARG A 417 -3.89 5.16 -16.14
N GLN A 418 -4.45 5.99 -16.99
CA GLN A 418 -3.88 7.32 -17.28
C GLN A 418 -3.79 8.18 -16.02
N PHE A 419 -4.80 8.12 -15.15
CA PHE A 419 -4.78 8.86 -13.89
C PHE A 419 -3.61 8.43 -12.99
N VAL A 420 -3.42 7.14 -12.71
CA VAL A 420 -2.34 6.69 -11.81
C VAL A 420 -0.94 6.93 -12.40
N LEU A 421 -0.81 6.92 -13.73
CA LEU A 421 0.46 7.20 -14.39
C LEU A 421 0.84 8.67 -14.39
N ASN A 422 -0.14 9.58 -14.48
CA ASN A 422 0.08 11.01 -14.67
C ASN A 422 -0.32 11.83 -13.43
N GLU A 423 -1.61 12.06 -13.23
CA GLU A 423 -2.12 12.97 -12.18
C GLU A 423 -1.91 12.38 -10.77
N GLY A 424 -2.15 11.09 -10.60
CA GLY A 424 -1.96 10.39 -9.32
C GLY A 424 -0.50 10.18 -8.96
N LYS A 425 0.41 10.21 -9.95
CA LYS A 425 1.87 10.01 -9.77
C LYS A 425 2.22 8.72 -9.02
N MET A 426 1.42 7.66 -9.21
CA MET A 426 1.54 6.40 -8.47
C MET A 426 2.44 5.39 -9.21
N THR A 427 3.53 5.86 -9.78
CA THR A 427 4.54 5.01 -10.46
C THR A 427 5.81 4.89 -9.63
N ALA A 428 6.51 3.77 -9.75
CA ALA A 428 7.80 3.56 -9.08
C ALA A 428 8.83 4.66 -9.43
N LYS A 429 8.75 5.22 -10.66
CA LYS A 429 9.59 6.34 -11.06
C LYS A 429 9.29 7.60 -10.23
N HIS A 430 8.03 8.04 -10.18
CA HIS A 430 7.67 9.23 -9.41
C HIS A 430 7.94 9.06 -7.91
N MET A 431 7.67 7.87 -7.36
CA MET A 431 8.02 7.55 -5.98
C MET A 431 9.52 7.70 -5.73
N SER A 432 10.36 7.11 -6.60
CA SER A 432 11.83 7.20 -6.48
C SER A 432 12.34 8.64 -6.59
N GLU A 433 11.79 9.44 -7.51
CA GLU A 433 12.11 10.87 -7.65
C GLU A 433 11.75 11.65 -6.37
N SER A 434 10.58 11.33 -5.77
CA SER A 434 10.16 11.93 -4.50
C SER A 434 11.05 11.51 -3.33
N PHE A 435 11.46 10.24 -3.27
CA PHE A 435 12.42 9.77 -2.27
C PHE A 435 13.75 10.51 -2.40
N ILE A 436 14.29 10.66 -3.60
CA ILE A 436 15.53 11.39 -3.84
C ILE A 436 15.39 12.84 -3.37
N LYS A 437 14.31 13.53 -3.77
CA LYS A 437 14.02 14.90 -3.35
C LYS A 437 14.04 15.05 -1.83
N ASN A 438 13.34 14.18 -1.12
CA ASN A 438 13.16 14.28 0.33
C ASN A 438 14.40 13.86 1.13
N ILE A 439 15.11 12.85 0.66
CA ILE A 439 16.39 12.43 1.27
C ILE A 439 17.44 13.53 1.08
N ASP A 440 17.56 14.10 -0.13
CA ASP A 440 18.50 15.20 -0.39
C ASP A 440 18.12 16.44 0.46
N ALA A 441 16.85 16.84 0.53
CA ALA A 441 16.37 17.93 1.37
C ALA A 441 16.72 17.69 2.85
N THR A 442 16.63 16.43 3.31
CA THR A 442 17.03 16.07 4.67
C THR A 442 18.54 16.31 4.87
N PHE A 443 19.40 15.86 3.95
CA PHE A 443 20.85 16.09 4.07
C PHE A 443 21.24 17.56 3.98
N GLU A 444 20.50 18.37 3.24
CA GLU A 444 20.78 19.80 3.06
C GLU A 444 20.38 20.64 4.28
N ASN A 445 19.27 20.30 4.93
CA ASN A 445 18.65 21.16 5.94
C ASN A 445 18.80 20.63 7.37
N TRP A 446 18.96 19.30 7.55
CA TRP A 446 19.05 18.72 8.89
C TRP A 446 20.27 19.20 9.66
N LYS A 447 20.07 19.45 10.95
CA LYS A 447 21.12 19.80 11.90
C LYS A 447 21.14 18.79 13.04
N PRO A 448 22.34 18.34 13.46
CA PRO A 448 22.51 17.49 14.63
C PRO A 448 21.83 18.10 15.87
N ARG A 449 21.18 17.27 16.67
CA ARG A 449 20.70 17.73 17.96
C ARG A 449 21.86 18.04 18.89
N GLU A 450 21.71 19.10 19.69
CA GLU A 450 22.67 19.45 20.71
C GLU A 450 22.78 18.32 21.75
N LYS A 451 24.02 18.07 22.18
CA LYS A 451 24.26 17.14 23.28
C LYS A 451 23.79 17.77 24.58
N TYR A 452 23.11 17.01 25.42
CA TYR A 452 22.83 17.47 26.77
C TYR A 452 24.14 17.58 27.54
N THR A 453 24.31 18.71 28.26
CA THR A 453 25.32 18.88 29.30
C THR A 453 24.60 18.74 30.66
N LEU A 454 25.09 17.83 31.50
CA LEU A 454 24.66 17.74 32.87
C LEU A 454 25.53 18.72 33.66
N GLU A 455 24.95 19.82 34.09
CA GLU A 455 25.58 20.70 35.08
C GLU A 455 25.15 20.25 36.49
N VAL A 456 26.11 19.81 37.29
CA VAL A 456 25.88 19.55 38.71
C VAL A 456 26.05 20.90 39.44
N VAL A 457 24.93 21.46 39.86
CA VAL A 457 24.90 22.71 40.67
C VAL A 457 25.11 22.39 42.13
#